data_8113cbc1f82e18b040000e7550c4b06e
#
_entry.id   8113cbc1f82e18b040000e7550c4b06e
#
_cell.length_a   1.000
_cell.length_b   1.000
_cell.length_c   1.000
_cell.angle_alpha   90.00
_cell.angle_beta   90.00
_cell.angle_gamma   90.00
#
_symmetry.space_group_name_H-M   'P 1'
#
loop_
_entity.id
_entity.type
_entity.pdbx_description
1 polymer ?
#
loop_
_entity_poly.entity_id
_entity_poly.type
_entity_poly.pdbx_seq_one_letter_code
_entity_poly.pdbx_strand_id
1 'polypeptide(L)'
;DKVQGFTDVDGDDKADKKETLFSGISGSQHDHGIHQFMFGPDGRLYFNFGNAGKQLKDKDGNTVTDLAGNAVTANRKPYQEGMVFRCKLDGSEIETLGWNFRNNWMVTVDSFGTLWQSDNDDDGNRGVRINYVMEYGNYGYKDEFTGAGWRSKRTNMEKTVPDQHWHLNDPGVMPNLLQTGAGSPTGICVYEGDLLPKVFQGQMIHTDAGPSIVRAYPVKRSGAGYSASIVNILDGAKRDKWFRPSDVKVAPDGSLIVADWYDPGVGGHNMRDLDRGRLFRVTPKGHKGYKLPKQNFKTTDGLIAAIKNPNHAVR
;
A
#
# COMPACT_ATOMS: atom_id res chain seq x y z
N ASP A 1 -3.27 7.73 18.39
CA ASP A 1 -2.44 7.62 17.19
C ASP A 1 -2.45 8.93 16.43
N LYS A 2 -1.29 9.30 15.88
CA LYS A 2 -1.06 10.58 15.23
C LYS A 2 -0.18 10.40 14.00
N VAL A 3 -0.43 11.21 12.97
CA VAL A 3 0.49 11.45 11.87
C VAL A 3 1.29 12.69 12.20
N GLN A 4 2.60 12.60 12.17
CA GLN A 4 3.51 13.67 12.55
C GLN A 4 4.49 13.96 11.41
N GLY A 5 4.65 15.23 11.09
CA GLY A 5 5.69 15.74 10.21
C GLY A 5 6.92 16.13 11.04
N PHE A 6 8.09 15.80 10.52
CA PHE A 6 9.39 16.21 11.05
C PHE A 6 10.13 16.96 9.95
N THR A 7 10.64 18.14 10.25
CA THR A 7 11.33 18.99 9.27
C THR A 7 12.70 19.35 9.79
N ASP A 8 13.71 19.09 8.98
CA ASP A 8 15.05 19.63 9.12
C ASP A 8 15.07 21.00 8.42
N VAL A 9 15.29 22.06 9.17
CA VAL A 9 15.22 23.47 8.67
C VAL A 9 16.61 23.97 8.29
N ASP A 10 17.67 23.51 8.96
CA ASP A 10 19.03 24.00 8.75
C ASP A 10 19.92 23.05 7.94
N GLY A 11 19.44 21.84 7.62
CA GLY A 11 20.11 20.88 6.75
C GLY A 11 21.21 20.08 7.46
N ASP A 12 21.10 19.89 8.77
CA ASP A 12 22.05 19.10 9.58
C ASP A 12 21.68 17.61 9.70
N ASP A 13 20.67 17.17 8.93
CA ASP A 13 20.11 15.82 8.96
C ASP A 13 19.38 15.45 10.27
N LYS A 14 18.96 16.46 11.05
CA LYS A 14 18.14 16.30 12.25
C LYS A 14 16.87 17.13 12.14
N ALA A 15 15.81 16.68 12.79
CA ALA A 15 14.54 17.39 12.77
C ALA A 15 14.50 18.50 13.83
N ASP A 16 14.40 19.75 13.39
CA ASP A 16 14.21 20.94 14.25
C ASP A 16 12.75 21.17 14.60
N LYS A 17 11.86 20.79 13.70
CA LYS A 17 10.43 21.03 13.84
C LYS A 17 9.67 19.72 13.81
N LYS A 18 8.74 19.59 14.76
CA LYS A 18 7.78 18.49 14.83
C LYS A 18 6.37 19.07 14.89
N GLU A 19 5.51 18.59 14.01
CA GLU A 19 4.10 19.01 13.98
C GLU A 19 3.16 17.82 13.83
N THR A 20 1.95 17.91 14.38
CA THR A 20 0.91 16.91 14.16
C THR A 20 0.10 17.32 12.94
N LEU A 21 0.07 16.46 11.92
CA LEU A 21 -0.79 16.64 10.75
C LEU A 21 -2.18 16.11 11.02
N PHE A 22 -2.27 14.87 11.51
CA PHE A 22 -3.54 14.23 11.83
C PHE A 22 -3.49 13.50 13.18
N SER A 23 -4.65 13.39 13.80
CA SER A 23 -4.88 12.68 15.05
C SER A 23 -6.22 11.95 15.03
N GLY A 24 -6.64 11.38 16.16
CA GLY A 24 -7.96 10.76 16.33
C GLY A 24 -8.12 9.41 15.64
N ILE A 25 -7.04 8.87 15.03
CA ILE A 25 -7.04 7.54 14.43
C ILE A 25 -7.07 6.53 15.58
N SER A 26 -8.04 5.62 15.57
CA SER A 26 -8.15 4.59 16.62
C SER A 26 -6.97 3.60 16.54
N GLY A 27 -6.47 3.20 17.70
CA GLY A 27 -5.31 2.32 17.82
C GLY A 27 -5.56 1.09 18.69
N SER A 28 -6.83 0.69 18.90
CA SER A 28 -7.15 -0.50 19.72
C SER A 28 -6.63 -1.80 19.11
N GLN A 29 -6.46 -1.84 17.81
CA GLN A 29 -5.84 -2.95 17.07
C GLN A 29 -4.71 -2.39 16.23
N HIS A 30 -3.48 -2.56 16.67
CA HIS A 30 -2.28 -1.93 16.11
C HIS A 30 -2.00 -2.30 14.65
N ASP A 31 -2.43 -3.46 14.22
CA ASP A 31 -2.24 -4.00 12.87
C ASP A 31 -3.37 -3.63 11.88
N HIS A 32 -4.33 -2.80 12.27
CA HIS A 32 -5.40 -2.27 11.42
C HIS A 32 -5.49 -0.73 11.45
N GLY A 33 -4.44 -0.06 11.88
CA GLY A 33 -4.31 1.40 11.87
C GLY A 33 -3.71 1.93 10.58
N ILE A 34 -2.83 2.94 10.70
CA ILE A 34 -2.05 3.47 9.57
C ILE A 34 -0.85 2.55 9.29
N HIS A 35 -0.61 2.26 8.01
CA HIS A 35 0.44 1.34 7.61
C HIS A 35 1.54 1.96 6.76
N GLN A 36 1.24 2.93 5.91
CA GLN A 36 2.23 3.49 5.00
C GLN A 36 1.95 4.94 4.65
N PHE A 37 3.05 5.63 4.36
CA PHE A 37 3.06 6.93 3.70
C PHE A 37 3.93 6.85 2.44
N MET A 38 3.52 7.53 1.37
CA MET A 38 4.36 7.72 0.21
C MET A 38 4.12 9.09 -0.43
N PHE A 39 5.16 9.61 -1.05
CA PHE A 39 5.05 10.82 -1.88
C PHE A 39 4.68 10.42 -3.30
N GLY A 40 3.64 11.04 -3.83
CA GLY A 40 3.20 10.80 -5.20
C GLY A 40 3.93 11.67 -6.23
N PRO A 41 3.74 11.37 -7.53
CA PRO A 41 4.35 12.14 -8.61
C PRO A 41 3.82 13.59 -8.72
N ASP A 42 2.70 13.87 -8.08
CA ASP A 42 2.07 15.19 -7.94
C ASP A 42 2.58 15.99 -6.73
N GLY A 43 3.58 15.47 -6.01
CA GLY A 43 4.13 16.09 -4.81
C GLY A 43 3.22 16.02 -3.57
N ARG A 44 2.16 15.23 -3.63
CA ARG A 44 1.24 15.02 -2.51
C ARG A 44 1.62 13.81 -1.68
N LEU A 45 1.13 13.79 -0.45
CA LEU A 45 1.25 12.67 0.48
C LEU A 45 0.07 11.72 0.30
N TYR A 46 0.37 10.44 0.06
CA TYR A 46 -0.60 9.34 -0.01
C TYR A 46 -0.44 8.45 1.20
N PHE A 47 -1.55 8.06 1.81
CA PHE A 47 -1.56 7.16 2.96
C PHE A 47 -2.89 6.46 3.11
N ASN A 48 -2.96 5.50 4.01
CA ASN A 48 -4.17 4.75 4.29
C ASN A 48 -4.27 4.39 5.77
N PHE A 49 -5.46 3.96 6.17
CA PHE A 49 -5.66 3.21 7.39
C PHE A 49 -6.63 2.03 7.18
N GLY A 50 -6.45 0.98 7.96
CA GLY A 50 -7.37 -0.15 8.03
C GLY A 50 -8.64 0.17 8.84
N ASN A 51 -9.53 -0.79 8.98
CA ASN A 51 -10.85 -0.59 9.59
C ASN A 51 -10.84 -0.22 11.09
N ALA A 52 -9.69 -0.27 11.76
CA ALA A 52 -9.53 0.29 13.10
C ALA A 52 -9.32 1.82 13.11
N GLY A 53 -8.99 2.42 11.97
CA GLY A 53 -8.64 3.85 11.86
C GLY A 53 -9.77 4.80 12.25
N LYS A 54 -10.98 4.53 11.83
CA LYS A 54 -12.24 5.19 12.18
C LYS A 54 -12.42 6.64 11.76
N GLN A 55 -11.41 7.51 11.85
CA GLN A 55 -11.53 8.94 11.57
C GLN A 55 -10.18 9.61 11.41
N LEU A 56 -10.20 10.80 10.81
CA LEU A 56 -9.10 11.76 10.89
C LEU A 56 -9.55 13.03 11.60
N LYS A 57 -8.71 13.54 12.49
CA LYS A 57 -8.83 14.85 13.12
C LYS A 57 -7.62 15.69 12.76
N ASP A 58 -7.82 16.99 12.60
CA ASP A 58 -6.77 17.96 12.39
C ASP A 58 -5.91 18.18 13.66
N LYS A 59 -4.94 19.07 13.58
CA LYS A 59 -4.07 19.45 14.69
C LYS A 59 -4.83 20.05 15.89
N ASP A 60 -6.00 20.62 15.66
CA ASP A 60 -6.83 21.28 16.66
C ASP A 60 -7.88 20.32 17.26
N GLY A 61 -7.93 19.08 16.78
CA GLY A 61 -8.83 18.03 17.25
C GLY A 61 -10.21 18.02 16.59
N ASN A 62 -10.42 18.84 15.56
CA ASN A 62 -11.67 18.85 14.79
C ASN A 62 -11.66 17.71 13.77
N THR A 63 -12.83 17.14 13.48
CA THR A 63 -12.96 16.17 12.40
C THR A 63 -12.63 16.83 11.06
N VAL A 64 -11.71 16.21 10.31
CA VAL A 64 -11.31 16.67 8.98
C VAL A 64 -12.49 16.51 8.01
N THR A 65 -12.71 17.54 7.20
CA THR A 65 -13.62 17.51 6.05
C THR A 65 -12.78 17.46 4.78
N ASP A 66 -13.05 16.51 3.91
CA ASP A 66 -12.31 16.35 2.66
C ASP A 66 -12.80 17.33 1.55
N LEU A 67 -12.11 17.35 0.41
CA LEU A 67 -12.45 18.23 -0.70
C LEU A 67 -13.84 17.96 -1.31
N ALA A 68 -14.39 16.76 -1.10
CA ALA A 68 -15.77 16.44 -1.51
C ALA A 68 -16.82 16.97 -0.52
N GLY A 69 -16.40 17.59 0.58
CA GLY A 69 -17.29 18.15 1.62
C GLY A 69 -17.75 17.12 2.66
N ASN A 70 -17.16 15.95 2.70
CA ASN A 70 -17.55 14.89 3.62
C ASN A 70 -16.63 14.85 4.84
N ALA A 71 -17.21 14.59 6.02
CA ALA A 71 -16.43 14.29 7.21
C ALA A 71 -15.69 12.96 7.06
N VAL A 72 -14.38 12.96 7.32
CA VAL A 72 -13.56 11.74 7.25
C VAL A 72 -13.78 10.90 8.52
N THR A 73 -14.88 10.16 8.52
CA THR A 73 -15.30 9.27 9.62
C THR A 73 -15.90 7.97 9.06
N ALA A 74 -15.67 6.85 9.76
CA ALA A 74 -16.23 5.56 9.39
C ALA A 74 -17.68 5.37 9.90
N ASN A 75 -18.53 6.37 9.71
CA ASN A 75 -19.91 6.39 10.21
C ASN A 75 -20.96 6.08 9.13
N ARG A 76 -20.53 5.67 7.93
CA ARG A 76 -21.36 5.41 6.74
C ARG A 76 -22.09 6.65 6.20
N LYS A 77 -21.42 7.84 6.26
CA LYS A 77 -21.93 9.12 5.74
C LYS A 77 -20.83 9.94 5.04
N PRO A 78 -20.35 9.53 3.86
CA PRO A 78 -20.58 8.26 3.16
C PRO A 78 -19.60 7.15 3.55
N TYR A 79 -18.46 7.47 4.20
CA TYR A 79 -17.32 6.58 4.38
C TYR A 79 -17.53 5.56 5.51
N GLN A 80 -16.94 4.38 5.32
CA GLN A 80 -16.90 3.33 6.34
C GLN A 80 -15.62 2.50 6.23
N GLU A 81 -15.22 1.87 7.34
CA GLU A 81 -14.10 0.93 7.45
C GLU A 81 -12.75 1.54 7.03
N GLY A 82 -11.86 0.76 6.42
CA GLY A 82 -10.57 1.25 5.95
C GLY A 82 -10.68 2.23 4.80
N MET A 83 -9.75 3.19 4.72
CA MET A 83 -9.76 4.28 3.76
C MET A 83 -8.38 4.56 3.18
N VAL A 84 -8.34 5.17 2.01
CA VAL A 84 -7.14 5.66 1.32
C VAL A 84 -7.27 7.14 1.07
N PHE A 85 -6.18 7.87 1.28
CA PHE A 85 -6.15 9.33 1.25
C PHE A 85 -5.02 9.88 0.39
N ARG A 86 -5.24 11.11 -0.07
CA ARG A 86 -4.23 11.99 -0.65
C ARG A 86 -4.38 13.37 -0.04
N CYS A 87 -3.29 14.05 0.29
CA CYS A 87 -3.31 15.43 0.79
C CYS A 87 -2.04 16.19 0.42
N LYS A 88 -2.01 17.51 0.66
CA LYS A 88 -0.78 18.29 0.66
C LYS A 88 0.14 17.86 1.82
N LEU A 89 1.42 18.23 1.76
CA LEU A 89 2.41 17.86 2.78
C LEU A 89 2.14 18.46 4.16
N ASP A 90 1.38 19.55 4.22
CA ASP A 90 0.92 20.18 5.45
C ASP A 90 -0.39 19.57 6.00
N GLY A 91 -0.92 18.53 5.36
CA GLY A 91 -2.18 17.88 5.71
C GLY A 91 -3.43 18.58 5.16
N SER A 92 -3.30 19.72 4.47
CA SER A 92 -4.42 20.41 3.83
C SER A 92 -4.88 19.71 2.54
N GLU A 93 -6.03 20.13 2.01
CA GLU A 93 -6.63 19.61 0.78
C GLU A 93 -6.72 18.07 0.75
N ILE A 94 -7.23 17.49 1.83
CA ILE A 94 -7.37 16.04 1.91
C ILE A 94 -8.49 15.54 0.99
N GLU A 95 -8.23 14.44 0.35
CA GLU A 95 -9.18 13.70 -0.48
C GLU A 95 -9.27 12.26 0.02
N THR A 96 -10.49 11.74 0.17
CA THR A 96 -10.73 10.32 0.43
C THR A 96 -10.89 9.61 -0.91
N LEU A 97 -9.85 8.89 -1.34
CA LEU A 97 -9.79 8.28 -2.66
C LEU A 97 -10.55 6.95 -2.77
N GLY A 98 -10.70 6.26 -1.66
CA GLY A 98 -11.45 5.01 -1.61
C GLY A 98 -11.73 4.60 -0.17
N TRP A 99 -12.78 3.81 0.04
CA TRP A 99 -13.21 3.40 1.37
C TRP A 99 -13.78 1.99 1.39
N ASN A 100 -14.14 1.53 2.59
CA ASN A 100 -14.73 0.22 2.83
C ASN A 100 -13.75 -0.92 2.55
N PHE A 101 -12.47 -0.70 2.89
CA PHE A 101 -11.46 -1.74 2.98
C PHE A 101 -11.47 -2.38 4.37
N ARG A 102 -10.92 -3.59 4.50
CA ARG A 102 -10.75 -4.20 5.82
C ARG A 102 -9.43 -3.78 6.47
N ASN A 103 -8.34 -4.28 5.96
CA ASN A 103 -7.00 -3.99 6.44
C ASN A 103 -6.08 -3.77 5.23
N ASN A 104 -6.37 -2.67 4.54
CA ASN A 104 -5.59 -2.18 3.43
C ASN A 104 -4.20 -1.79 3.94
N TRP A 105 -3.19 -2.59 3.56
CA TRP A 105 -1.89 -2.51 4.19
C TRP A 105 -1.05 -1.40 3.59
N MET A 106 -0.67 -1.51 2.32
CA MET A 106 0.12 -0.47 1.67
C MET A 106 -0.51 -0.02 0.36
N VAL A 107 -0.45 1.29 0.12
CA VAL A 107 -0.83 1.92 -1.14
C VAL A 107 0.44 2.28 -1.92
N THR A 108 0.38 2.17 -3.23
CA THR A 108 1.43 2.67 -4.13
C THR A 108 0.82 3.41 -5.30
N VAL A 109 1.54 4.40 -5.79
CA VAL A 109 1.15 5.21 -6.96
C VAL A 109 2.28 5.16 -7.98
N ASP A 110 1.92 4.97 -9.26
CA ASP A 110 2.89 5.04 -10.35
C ASP A 110 3.14 6.48 -10.81
N SER A 111 4.09 6.68 -11.73
CA SER A 111 4.41 8.01 -12.28
C SER A 111 3.26 8.69 -13.03
N PHE A 112 2.17 7.99 -13.30
CA PHE A 112 0.98 8.49 -14.00
C PHE A 112 -0.21 8.72 -13.07
N GLY A 113 -0.04 8.48 -11.76
CA GLY A 113 -1.09 8.65 -10.77
C GLY A 113 -2.00 7.44 -10.59
N THR A 114 -1.68 6.28 -11.17
CA THR A 114 -2.46 5.06 -10.96
C THR A 114 -2.16 4.49 -9.58
N LEU A 115 -3.21 4.26 -8.78
CA LEU A 115 -3.09 3.74 -7.43
C LEU A 115 -3.38 2.25 -7.38
N TRP A 116 -2.53 1.55 -6.60
CA TRP A 116 -2.66 0.14 -6.30
C TRP A 116 -2.54 -0.09 -4.80
N GLN A 117 -3.27 -1.08 -4.29
CA GLN A 117 -3.28 -1.36 -2.86
C GLN A 117 -3.56 -2.83 -2.60
N SER A 118 -2.91 -3.40 -1.58
CA SER A 118 -3.28 -4.69 -1.01
C SER A 118 -4.31 -4.53 0.10
N ASP A 119 -5.15 -5.55 0.32
CA ASP A 119 -6.12 -5.57 1.40
C ASP A 119 -6.19 -6.98 1.99
N ASN A 120 -5.98 -7.07 3.30
CA ASN A 120 -5.91 -8.33 4.02
C ASN A 120 -7.30 -8.90 4.29
N ASP A 121 -7.39 -10.22 4.28
CA ASP A 121 -8.64 -10.94 4.53
C ASP A 121 -9.00 -11.05 6.03
N ASP A 122 -10.11 -11.70 6.30
CA ASP A 122 -10.61 -12.00 7.65
C ASP A 122 -10.25 -13.43 8.03
N ASP A 123 -9.04 -13.62 8.44
CA ASP A 123 -8.39 -14.85 8.92
C ASP A 123 -9.05 -16.18 8.49
N GLY A 124 -8.49 -16.80 7.46
CA GLY A 124 -8.87 -18.11 6.98
C GLY A 124 -9.90 -18.15 5.86
N ASN A 125 -10.48 -17.03 5.42
CA ASN A 125 -11.39 -17.01 4.26
C ASN A 125 -10.66 -17.06 2.91
N ARG A 126 -9.33 -16.86 2.89
CA ARG A 126 -8.46 -16.89 1.70
C ARG A 126 -8.80 -15.83 0.66
N GLY A 127 -9.27 -14.68 1.10
CA GLY A 127 -9.74 -13.59 0.26
C GLY A 127 -8.79 -12.40 0.14
N VAL A 128 -7.51 -12.51 0.55
CA VAL A 128 -6.52 -11.44 0.34
C VAL A 128 -6.55 -10.97 -1.11
N ARG A 129 -6.62 -9.67 -1.30
CA ARG A 129 -6.81 -9.07 -2.63
C ARG A 129 -5.81 -7.97 -2.92
N ILE A 130 -5.58 -7.75 -4.21
CA ILE A 130 -4.95 -6.55 -4.75
C ILE A 130 -6.03 -5.74 -5.48
N ASN A 131 -6.02 -4.44 -5.28
CA ASN A 131 -6.97 -3.52 -5.87
C ASN A 131 -6.28 -2.49 -6.76
N TYR A 132 -6.92 -2.19 -7.89
CA TYR A 132 -6.80 -0.89 -8.52
C TYR A 132 -7.67 0.08 -7.69
N VAL A 133 -7.07 1.12 -7.14
CA VAL A 133 -7.82 2.12 -6.36
C VAL A 133 -8.35 3.17 -7.32
N MET A 134 -9.61 3.04 -7.67
CA MET A 134 -10.36 4.06 -8.41
C MET A 134 -10.84 5.13 -7.45
N GLU A 135 -10.65 6.39 -7.81
CA GLU A 135 -11.10 7.52 -7.00
C GLU A 135 -12.60 7.42 -6.69
N TYR A 136 -12.94 7.67 -5.43
CA TYR A 136 -14.30 7.54 -4.88
C TYR A 136 -14.91 6.14 -4.93
N GLY A 137 -14.06 5.10 -4.97
CA GLY A 137 -14.50 3.69 -4.99
C GLY A 137 -14.90 3.16 -3.61
N ASN A 138 -16.00 2.40 -3.59
CA ASN A 138 -16.42 1.56 -2.45
C ASN A 138 -15.87 0.15 -2.65
N TYR A 139 -15.10 -0.38 -1.68
CA TYR A 139 -14.40 -1.67 -1.82
C TYR A 139 -15.06 -2.82 -1.05
N GLY A 140 -16.27 -2.62 -0.52
CA GLY A 140 -17.20 -3.68 -0.19
C GLY A 140 -16.86 -4.58 1.01
N TYR A 141 -15.98 -4.18 1.93
CA TYR A 141 -15.74 -5.01 3.13
C TYR A 141 -17.01 -5.16 4.00
N LYS A 142 -17.84 -4.14 4.02
CA LYS A 142 -19.16 -4.16 4.66
C LYS A 142 -20.22 -3.78 3.65
N ASP A 143 -21.42 -4.30 3.86
CA ASP A 143 -22.61 -3.84 3.13
C ASP A 143 -22.81 -2.33 3.34
N GLU A 144 -22.96 -1.59 2.26
CA GLU A 144 -23.03 -0.13 2.32
C GLU A 144 -24.28 0.38 3.04
N PHE A 145 -25.40 -0.28 2.85
CA PHE A 145 -26.68 0.17 3.41
C PHE A 145 -26.86 -0.23 4.86
N THR A 146 -26.45 -1.42 5.24
CA THR A 146 -26.70 -1.98 6.59
C THR A 146 -25.47 -1.99 7.46
N GLY A 147 -24.26 -1.97 6.88
CA GLY A 147 -22.99 -2.18 7.59
C GLY A 147 -22.75 -3.65 7.98
N ALA A 148 -23.53 -4.57 7.43
CA ALA A 148 -23.40 -5.99 7.72
C ALA A 148 -22.10 -6.58 7.16
N GLY A 149 -21.50 -7.51 7.89
CA GLY A 149 -20.33 -8.25 7.40
C GLY A 149 -20.74 -9.47 6.56
N TRP A 150 -19.76 -10.06 5.87
CA TRP A 150 -19.95 -11.17 4.94
C TRP A 150 -20.63 -12.42 5.53
N ARG A 151 -20.63 -12.60 6.83
CA ARG A 151 -21.32 -13.73 7.50
C ARG A 151 -22.82 -13.50 7.69
N SER A 152 -23.30 -12.31 7.41
CA SER A 152 -24.73 -11.99 7.52
C SER A 152 -25.52 -12.57 6.34
N LYS A 153 -26.76 -13.02 6.61
CA LYS A 153 -27.65 -13.43 5.52
C LYS A 153 -27.99 -12.23 4.66
N ARG A 154 -27.88 -12.41 3.35
CA ARG A 154 -28.07 -11.37 2.34
C ARG A 154 -28.82 -11.94 1.13
N THR A 155 -29.51 -11.07 0.40
CA THR A 155 -29.91 -11.34 -0.98
C THR A 155 -28.68 -11.23 -1.89
N ASN A 156 -28.65 -11.96 -2.98
CA ASN A 156 -27.55 -11.97 -3.97
C ASN A 156 -26.19 -12.34 -3.36
N MET A 157 -26.17 -13.36 -2.51
CA MET A 157 -24.92 -13.88 -1.96
C MET A 157 -24.04 -14.48 -3.06
N GLU A 158 -22.79 -14.10 -3.04
CA GLU A 158 -21.75 -14.67 -3.88
C GLU A 158 -21.55 -16.15 -3.57
N LYS A 159 -21.10 -16.91 -4.56
CA LYS A 159 -20.95 -18.38 -4.44
C LYS A 159 -19.76 -18.80 -3.58
N THR A 160 -18.69 -17.99 -3.55
CA THR A 160 -17.48 -18.30 -2.83
C THR A 160 -17.31 -17.41 -1.61
N VAL A 161 -16.68 -17.93 -0.56
CA VAL A 161 -16.40 -17.15 0.66
C VAL A 161 -15.52 -15.91 0.38
N PRO A 162 -14.45 -15.99 -0.44
CA PRO A 162 -13.69 -14.80 -0.79
C PRO A 162 -14.52 -13.69 -1.45
N ASP A 163 -15.44 -14.04 -2.32
CA ASP A 163 -16.31 -13.06 -3.00
C ASP A 163 -17.35 -12.48 -2.03
N GLN A 164 -17.93 -13.31 -1.16
CA GLN A 164 -18.84 -12.88 -0.08
C GLN A 164 -18.14 -11.89 0.87
N HIS A 165 -16.89 -12.14 1.20
CA HIS A 165 -16.10 -11.31 2.09
C HIS A 165 -15.99 -9.86 1.60
N TRP A 166 -15.93 -9.67 0.28
CA TRP A 166 -15.80 -8.37 -0.36
C TRP A 166 -17.11 -7.84 -0.98
N HIS A 167 -18.24 -8.52 -0.77
CA HIS A 167 -19.55 -8.09 -1.26
C HIS A 167 -19.58 -7.75 -2.76
N LEU A 168 -18.88 -8.55 -3.58
CA LEU A 168 -18.63 -8.21 -4.99
C LEU A 168 -19.87 -8.11 -5.87
N ASN A 169 -21.02 -8.66 -5.45
CA ASN A 169 -22.29 -8.51 -6.16
C ASN A 169 -23.11 -7.29 -5.73
N ASP A 170 -22.64 -6.52 -4.75
CA ASP A 170 -23.39 -5.34 -4.31
C ASP A 170 -23.24 -4.20 -5.32
N PRO A 171 -24.32 -3.47 -5.60
CA PRO A 171 -24.27 -2.31 -6.47
C PRO A 171 -23.25 -1.28 -5.98
N GLY A 172 -22.41 -0.80 -6.89
CA GLY A 172 -21.38 0.23 -6.57
C GLY A 172 -20.13 -0.29 -5.92
N VAL A 173 -20.01 -1.59 -5.62
CA VAL A 173 -18.76 -2.18 -5.12
C VAL A 173 -17.77 -2.36 -6.27
N MET A 174 -16.54 -1.87 -6.05
CA MET A 174 -15.46 -2.00 -7.01
C MET A 174 -14.93 -3.45 -7.05
N PRO A 175 -14.72 -4.01 -8.24
CA PRO A 175 -14.18 -5.35 -8.36
C PRO A 175 -12.72 -5.42 -7.87
N ASN A 176 -12.32 -6.57 -7.31
CA ASN A 176 -10.92 -6.85 -7.04
C ASN A 176 -10.13 -6.90 -8.36
N LEU A 177 -8.89 -6.40 -8.37
CA LEU A 177 -7.98 -6.66 -9.49
C LEU A 177 -7.66 -8.16 -9.57
N LEU A 178 -7.31 -8.76 -8.45
CA LEU A 178 -7.17 -10.20 -8.27
C LEU A 178 -7.21 -10.58 -6.79
N GLN A 179 -7.48 -11.86 -6.52
CA GLN A 179 -7.36 -12.44 -5.19
C GLN A 179 -6.09 -13.31 -5.14
N THR A 180 -5.29 -13.15 -4.08
CA THR A 180 -4.04 -13.90 -3.91
C THR A 180 -4.19 -15.13 -3.04
N GLY A 181 -5.34 -15.33 -2.42
CA GLY A 181 -5.65 -16.43 -1.53
C GLY A 181 -5.40 -16.08 -0.06
N ALA A 182 -4.96 -17.05 0.73
CA ALA A 182 -4.52 -16.79 2.10
C ALA A 182 -3.17 -16.07 2.08
N GLY A 183 -2.99 -15.12 2.99
CA GLY A 183 -1.76 -14.35 3.04
C GLY A 183 -1.70 -13.42 4.22
N SER A 184 -0.65 -12.63 4.24
CA SER A 184 -0.44 -11.47 5.08
C SER A 184 0.27 -10.45 4.21
N PRO A 185 -0.49 -9.68 3.43
CA PRO A 185 0.07 -8.71 2.48
C PRO A 185 0.83 -7.64 3.24
N THR A 186 1.96 -7.23 2.68
CA THR A 186 2.85 -6.23 3.28
C THR A 186 3.21 -5.17 2.25
N GLY A 187 4.50 -5.01 1.91
CA GLY A 187 4.97 -3.96 1.02
C GLY A 187 4.50 -4.10 -0.42
N ILE A 188 4.26 -2.95 -1.06
CA ILE A 188 3.96 -2.87 -2.48
C ILE A 188 4.69 -1.66 -3.08
N CYS A 189 5.23 -1.81 -4.29
CA CYS A 189 5.77 -0.72 -5.08
C CYS A 189 5.48 -0.95 -6.56
N VAL A 190 5.54 0.08 -7.39
CA VAL A 190 5.57 -0.06 -8.86
C VAL A 190 7.02 -0.07 -9.30
N TYR A 191 7.41 -1.07 -10.08
CA TYR A 191 8.75 -1.19 -10.62
C TYR A 191 8.91 -0.32 -11.87
N GLU A 192 9.27 0.91 -11.72
CA GLU A 192 9.60 1.82 -12.80
C GLU A 192 11.13 1.92 -12.96
N GLY A 193 11.69 0.90 -13.55
CA GLY A 193 13.12 0.74 -13.84
C GLY A 193 13.34 -0.22 -14.99
N ASP A 194 14.58 -0.41 -15.42
CA ASP A 194 14.96 -1.21 -16.59
C ASP A 194 15.94 -2.37 -16.28
N LEU A 195 16.39 -2.52 -15.04
CA LEU A 195 17.32 -3.58 -14.65
C LEU A 195 16.67 -4.96 -14.63
N LEU A 196 15.45 -5.07 -14.11
CA LEU A 196 14.73 -6.35 -14.05
C LEU A 196 14.14 -6.73 -15.41
N PRO A 197 13.86 -8.04 -15.64
CA PRO A 197 13.22 -8.49 -16.87
C PRO A 197 11.96 -7.70 -17.24
N LYS A 198 11.75 -7.53 -18.54
CA LYS A 198 10.68 -6.69 -19.12
C LYS A 198 9.28 -6.99 -18.55
N VAL A 199 9.02 -8.24 -18.14
CA VAL A 199 7.73 -8.66 -17.53
C VAL A 199 7.42 -7.93 -16.21
N PHE A 200 8.44 -7.36 -15.55
CA PHE A 200 8.30 -6.63 -14.30
C PHE A 200 8.26 -5.10 -14.48
N GLN A 201 8.69 -4.60 -15.63
CA GLN A 201 8.80 -3.16 -15.88
C GLN A 201 7.41 -2.51 -15.97
N GLY A 202 7.19 -1.45 -15.17
CA GLY A 202 5.90 -0.79 -15.03
C GLY A 202 4.86 -1.60 -14.24
N GLN A 203 5.26 -2.67 -13.55
CA GLN A 203 4.35 -3.56 -12.86
C GLN A 203 4.49 -3.45 -11.33
N MET A 204 3.42 -3.78 -10.62
CA MET A 204 3.46 -3.88 -9.16
C MET A 204 4.36 -5.03 -8.73
N ILE A 205 5.22 -4.76 -7.75
CA ILE A 205 5.95 -5.76 -6.98
C ILE A 205 5.40 -5.72 -5.56
N HIS A 206 5.06 -6.88 -5.02
CA HIS A 206 4.39 -7.02 -3.73
C HIS A 206 5.06 -8.10 -2.89
N THR A 207 5.13 -7.85 -1.60
CA THR A 207 5.56 -8.80 -0.59
C THR A 207 4.36 -9.34 0.17
N ASP A 208 4.39 -10.66 0.44
CA ASP A 208 3.35 -11.33 1.21
C ASP A 208 4.02 -12.24 2.24
N ALA A 209 3.97 -11.83 3.50
CA ALA A 209 4.64 -12.50 4.60
C ALA A 209 4.01 -13.86 4.92
N GLY A 210 2.71 -14.03 4.71
CA GLY A 210 2.00 -15.28 4.97
C GLY A 210 2.58 -16.46 4.19
N PRO A 211 2.60 -16.42 2.86
CA PRO A 211 3.20 -17.46 2.03
C PRO A 211 4.71 -17.35 1.86
N SER A 212 5.39 -16.38 2.50
CA SER A 212 6.83 -16.14 2.38
C SER A 212 7.28 -15.84 0.94
N ILE A 213 6.65 -14.85 0.30
CA ILE A 213 6.78 -14.67 -1.16
C ILE A 213 6.96 -13.19 -1.53
N VAL A 214 7.76 -12.95 -2.59
CA VAL A 214 7.77 -11.70 -3.36
C VAL A 214 7.30 -12.00 -4.76
N ARG A 215 6.32 -11.25 -5.26
CA ARG A 215 5.70 -11.48 -6.56
C ARG A 215 5.35 -10.19 -7.28
N ALA A 216 5.24 -10.27 -8.60
CA ALA A 216 4.71 -9.20 -9.43
C ALA A 216 3.28 -9.52 -9.87
N TYR A 217 2.54 -8.47 -10.18
CA TYR A 217 1.20 -8.56 -10.77
C TYR A 217 1.17 -7.83 -12.12
N PRO A 218 1.66 -8.47 -13.22
CA PRO A 218 1.56 -7.89 -14.54
C PRO A 218 0.11 -7.58 -14.92
N VAL A 219 -0.16 -6.30 -15.16
CA VAL A 219 -1.51 -5.80 -15.49
C VAL A 219 -1.72 -5.65 -16.99
N LYS A 220 -2.98 -5.81 -17.40
CA LYS A 220 -3.48 -5.49 -18.75
C LYS A 220 -4.77 -4.70 -18.61
N ARG A 221 -5.02 -3.77 -19.52
CA ARG A 221 -6.32 -3.09 -19.60
C ARG A 221 -7.42 -4.11 -19.87
N SER A 222 -8.54 -4.01 -19.16
CA SER A 222 -9.69 -4.89 -19.29
C SER A 222 -10.97 -4.10 -19.00
N GLY A 223 -11.77 -3.83 -20.04
CA GLY A 223 -12.92 -2.94 -19.91
C GLY A 223 -12.51 -1.53 -19.44
N ALA A 224 -13.22 -1.02 -18.45
CA ALA A 224 -12.93 0.25 -17.80
C ALA A 224 -11.85 0.17 -16.69
N GLY A 225 -11.27 -0.99 -16.48
CA GLY A 225 -10.26 -1.23 -15.44
C GLY A 225 -9.12 -2.10 -15.95
N TYR A 226 -8.71 -3.04 -15.13
CA TYR A 226 -7.55 -3.89 -15.36
C TYR A 226 -7.83 -5.34 -15.01
N SER A 227 -7.04 -6.25 -15.60
CA SER A 227 -6.84 -7.62 -15.15
C SER A 227 -5.36 -7.84 -14.85
N ALA A 228 -5.03 -8.78 -13.99
CA ALA A 228 -3.64 -9.07 -13.65
C ALA A 228 -3.35 -10.58 -13.62
N SER A 229 -2.08 -10.93 -13.77
CA SER A 229 -1.56 -12.27 -13.53
C SER A 229 -0.56 -12.24 -12.36
N ILE A 230 -0.14 -13.41 -11.88
CA ILE A 230 0.82 -13.54 -10.80
C ILE A 230 2.12 -14.12 -11.33
N VAL A 231 3.25 -13.45 -11.06
CA VAL A 231 4.60 -13.94 -11.37
C VAL A 231 5.47 -13.88 -10.11
N ASN A 232 5.89 -15.03 -9.59
CA ASN A 232 6.75 -15.08 -8.41
C ASN A 232 8.17 -14.64 -8.75
N ILE A 233 8.75 -13.79 -7.91
CA ILE A 233 10.14 -13.31 -7.96
C ILE A 233 10.99 -14.10 -6.95
N LEU A 234 10.54 -14.15 -5.69
CA LEU A 234 11.14 -14.95 -4.63
C LEU A 234 10.07 -15.84 -4.02
N ASP A 235 10.42 -17.11 -3.78
CA ASP A 235 9.58 -18.08 -3.10
C ASP A 235 10.39 -18.68 -1.94
N GLY A 236 10.17 -18.17 -0.74
CA GLY A 236 10.82 -18.61 0.49
C GLY A 236 10.18 -19.85 1.11
N ALA A 237 8.93 -20.19 0.76
CA ALA A 237 8.15 -21.22 1.43
C ALA A 237 8.82 -22.60 1.47
N LYS A 238 9.61 -22.93 0.44
CA LYS A 238 10.33 -24.21 0.31
C LYS A 238 11.75 -24.19 0.89
N ARG A 239 12.32 -23.02 1.13
CA ARG A 239 13.75 -22.86 1.49
C ARG A 239 13.95 -22.27 2.86
N ASP A 240 13.13 -21.30 3.23
CA ASP A 240 13.25 -20.56 4.47
C ASP A 240 11.86 -20.20 4.98
N LYS A 241 11.33 -21.03 5.87
CA LYS A 241 9.99 -20.83 6.46
C LYS A 241 9.89 -19.61 7.35
N TRP A 242 11.03 -18.99 7.70
CA TRP A 242 11.11 -17.81 8.53
C TRP A 242 11.26 -16.52 7.71
N PHE A 243 11.35 -16.65 6.38
CA PHE A 243 11.29 -15.51 5.48
C PHE A 243 9.91 -14.86 5.55
N ARG A 244 9.87 -13.63 6.08
CA ARG A 244 8.66 -12.82 6.23
C ARG A 244 8.90 -11.47 5.58
N PRO A 245 8.80 -11.37 4.26
CA PRO A 245 9.05 -10.12 3.58
C PRO A 245 8.01 -9.07 4.00
N SER A 246 8.51 -7.98 4.56
CA SER A 246 7.70 -6.91 5.16
C SER A 246 7.57 -5.66 4.27
N ASP A 247 8.57 -5.41 3.42
CA ASP A 247 8.50 -4.30 2.45
C ASP A 247 9.40 -4.58 1.24
N VAL A 248 9.12 -3.87 0.15
CA VAL A 248 9.92 -3.87 -1.08
C VAL A 248 10.00 -2.48 -1.67
N LYS A 249 11.22 -2.05 -2.02
CA LYS A 249 11.47 -0.77 -2.69
C LYS A 249 12.41 -0.96 -3.87
N VAL A 250 12.31 -0.08 -4.84
CA VAL A 250 13.23 -0.01 -5.99
C VAL A 250 14.42 0.86 -5.60
N ALA A 251 15.61 0.31 -5.70
CA ALA A 251 16.85 1.06 -5.45
C ALA A 251 17.25 1.91 -6.67
N PRO A 252 18.10 2.95 -6.49
CA PRO A 252 18.52 3.83 -7.58
C PRO A 252 19.22 3.14 -8.76
N ASP A 253 19.77 1.94 -8.58
CA ASP A 253 20.33 1.12 -9.66
C ASP A 253 19.31 0.19 -10.36
N GLY A 254 18.04 0.25 -9.94
CA GLY A 254 16.97 -0.59 -10.47
C GLY A 254 16.87 -1.97 -9.80
N SER A 255 17.72 -2.32 -8.84
CA SER A 255 17.54 -3.54 -8.04
C SER A 255 16.36 -3.39 -7.05
N LEU A 256 15.82 -4.51 -6.57
CA LEU A 256 14.87 -4.45 -5.45
C LEU A 256 15.61 -4.61 -4.13
N ILE A 257 15.20 -3.85 -3.15
CA ILE A 257 15.52 -4.08 -1.74
C ILE A 257 14.29 -4.65 -1.07
N VAL A 258 14.41 -5.81 -0.46
CA VAL A 258 13.34 -6.51 0.26
C VAL A 258 13.71 -6.58 1.72
N ALA A 259 12.89 -5.99 2.57
CA ALA A 259 13.02 -6.13 4.01
C ALA A 259 12.33 -7.42 4.48
N ASP A 260 12.95 -8.10 5.42
CA ASP A 260 12.46 -9.35 5.98
C ASP A 260 12.61 -9.30 7.49
N TRP A 261 11.53 -9.45 8.21
CA TRP A 261 11.60 -9.40 9.67
C TRP A 261 11.92 -10.74 10.33
N TYR A 262 12.01 -11.83 9.56
CA TYR A 262 12.44 -13.16 10.02
C TYR A 262 11.67 -13.65 11.25
N ASP A 263 10.45 -14.08 11.07
CA ASP A 263 9.55 -14.49 12.14
C ASP A 263 8.98 -15.89 11.89
N PRO A 264 8.96 -16.81 12.88
CA PRO A 264 8.35 -18.13 12.74
C PRO A 264 6.83 -18.05 12.52
N GLY A 265 6.19 -16.98 12.98
CA GLY A 265 4.77 -16.67 12.81
C GLY A 265 4.53 -15.49 11.88
N VAL A 266 3.26 -15.23 11.59
CA VAL A 266 2.81 -14.07 10.84
C VAL A 266 2.09 -13.09 11.78
N GLY A 267 2.32 -11.78 11.61
CA GLY A 267 1.64 -10.75 12.37
C GLY A 267 2.49 -10.06 13.44
N GLY A 268 3.76 -10.44 13.62
CA GLY A 268 4.69 -9.74 14.54
C GLY A 268 4.30 -9.80 16.01
N HIS A 269 3.49 -10.76 16.42
CA HIS A 269 3.01 -10.86 17.81
C HIS A 269 4.03 -11.50 18.76
N ASN A 270 5.09 -12.12 18.26
CA ASN A 270 6.18 -12.72 19.02
C ASN A 270 7.53 -12.10 18.62
N MET A 271 7.73 -10.84 18.98
CA MET A 271 8.96 -10.08 18.69
C MET A 271 10.08 -10.44 19.65
N ARG A 272 10.50 -11.72 19.71
CA ARG A 272 11.57 -12.17 20.61
C ARG A 272 12.95 -12.09 20.00
N ASP A 273 13.06 -12.16 18.67
CA ASP A 273 14.31 -12.23 17.92
C ASP A 273 14.52 -10.94 17.11
N LEU A 274 14.67 -9.81 17.81
CA LEU A 274 14.77 -8.47 17.20
C LEU A 274 16.05 -8.23 16.39
N ASP A 275 17.03 -9.11 16.50
CA ASP A 275 18.34 -9.03 15.85
C ASP A 275 18.46 -9.86 14.56
N ARG A 276 17.40 -10.54 14.14
CA ARG A 276 17.40 -11.46 12.99
C ARG A 276 16.81 -10.91 11.70
N GLY A 277 16.35 -9.67 11.70
CA GLY A 277 15.88 -9.00 10.49
C GLY A 277 16.96 -8.98 9.40
N ARG A 278 16.52 -9.13 8.13
CA ARG A 278 17.41 -9.19 6.97
C ARG A 278 16.99 -8.19 5.90
N LEU A 279 17.97 -7.73 5.14
CA LEU A 279 17.74 -7.00 3.90
C LEU A 279 18.28 -7.80 2.73
N PHE A 280 17.43 -8.11 1.78
CA PHE A 280 17.82 -8.79 0.55
C PHE A 280 17.87 -7.79 -0.59
N ARG A 281 18.89 -7.90 -1.41
CA ARG A 281 18.98 -7.21 -2.69
C ARG A 281 18.73 -8.21 -3.81
N VAL A 282 17.73 -7.93 -4.64
CA VAL A 282 17.31 -8.78 -5.75
C VAL A 282 17.73 -8.16 -7.07
N THR A 283 18.50 -8.91 -7.85
CA THR A 283 19.04 -8.51 -9.15
C THR A 283 18.94 -9.65 -10.16
N PRO A 284 19.01 -9.37 -11.47
CA PRO A 284 19.16 -10.42 -12.46
C PRO A 284 20.44 -11.24 -12.24
N LYS A 285 20.41 -12.51 -12.64
CA LYS A 285 21.59 -13.38 -12.57
C LYS A 285 22.76 -12.76 -13.35
N GLY A 286 23.93 -12.70 -12.70
CA GLY A 286 25.16 -12.15 -13.28
C GLY A 286 25.34 -10.64 -13.12
N HIS A 287 24.45 -9.96 -12.42
CA HIS A 287 24.62 -8.55 -12.10
C HIS A 287 25.88 -8.35 -11.22
N LYS A 288 26.76 -7.40 -11.65
CA LYS A 288 28.11 -7.25 -11.08
C LYS A 288 28.19 -6.31 -9.84
N GLY A 289 27.10 -6.15 -9.12
CA GLY A 289 27.10 -5.34 -7.90
C GLY A 289 26.39 -4.01 -8.09
N TYR A 290 26.25 -3.31 -6.96
CA TYR A 290 25.54 -2.04 -6.86
C TYR A 290 26.42 -0.89 -7.33
N LYS A 291 25.90 -0.06 -8.21
CA LYS A 291 26.51 1.22 -8.57
C LYS A 291 25.49 2.32 -8.38
N LEU A 292 25.76 3.20 -7.42
CA LEU A 292 24.93 4.40 -7.27
C LEU A 292 25.08 5.29 -8.51
N PRO A 293 23.98 5.63 -9.20
CA PRO A 293 24.04 6.57 -10.33
C PRO A 293 24.54 7.94 -9.85
N LYS A 294 25.54 8.50 -10.52
CA LYS A 294 25.98 9.86 -10.25
C LYS A 294 24.94 10.83 -10.80
N GLN A 295 24.45 11.70 -9.96
CA GLN A 295 23.46 12.72 -10.31
C GLN A 295 24.09 14.11 -10.12
N ASN A 296 23.70 15.06 -10.96
CA ASN A 296 24.08 16.47 -10.84
C ASN A 296 22.81 17.34 -10.89
N PHE A 297 22.21 17.58 -9.77
CA PHE A 297 21.01 18.42 -9.66
C PHE A 297 21.29 19.93 -9.68
N LYS A 298 22.57 20.34 -9.80
CA LYS A 298 22.97 21.77 -9.80
C LYS A 298 22.97 22.41 -11.20
N THR A 299 22.80 21.62 -12.24
CA THR A 299 22.80 22.11 -13.63
C THR A 299 21.54 21.67 -14.36
N THR A 300 21.09 22.47 -15.34
CA THR A 300 19.93 22.14 -16.20
C THR A 300 20.11 20.79 -16.90
N ASP A 301 21.29 20.53 -17.48
CA ASP A 301 21.57 19.25 -18.14
C ASP A 301 21.53 18.07 -17.18
N GLY A 302 22.00 18.26 -15.96
CA GLY A 302 21.92 17.24 -14.91
C GLY A 302 20.50 16.94 -14.46
N LEU A 303 19.66 17.96 -14.33
CA LEU A 303 18.22 17.81 -14.05
C LEU A 303 17.50 17.10 -15.19
N ILE A 304 17.79 17.48 -16.45
CA ILE A 304 17.23 16.80 -17.62
C ILE A 304 17.66 15.33 -17.68
N ALA A 305 18.93 15.03 -17.36
CA ALA A 305 19.44 13.67 -17.32
C ALA A 305 18.74 12.83 -16.20
N ALA A 306 18.50 13.44 -15.05
CA ALA A 306 17.78 12.78 -13.95
C ALA A 306 16.32 12.46 -14.34
N ILE A 307 15.60 13.42 -14.92
CA ILE A 307 14.20 13.21 -15.38
C ILE A 307 14.11 12.13 -16.46
N LYS A 308 15.15 12.00 -17.32
CA LYS A 308 15.22 10.97 -18.36
C LYS A 308 15.66 9.60 -17.84
N ASN A 309 16.04 9.47 -16.58
CA ASN A 309 16.46 8.18 -16.03
C ASN A 309 15.28 7.21 -16.05
N PRO A 310 15.46 5.97 -16.55
CA PRO A 310 14.37 4.98 -16.56
C PRO A 310 13.91 4.58 -15.16
N ASN A 311 14.77 4.75 -14.16
CA ASN A 311 14.46 4.37 -12.79
C ASN A 311 13.80 5.52 -12.01
N HIS A 312 12.55 5.35 -11.61
CA HIS A 312 11.78 6.33 -10.83
C HIS A 312 12.49 6.73 -9.52
N ALA A 313 13.21 5.82 -8.88
CA ALA A 313 13.99 6.14 -7.67
C ALA A 313 15.12 7.17 -7.90
N VAL A 314 15.37 7.57 -9.15
CA VAL A 314 16.34 8.61 -9.57
C VAL A 314 15.64 9.86 -10.08
N ARG A 315 14.50 9.72 -10.75
CA ARG A 315 13.66 10.85 -11.22
C ARG A 315 13.02 11.61 -10.08
#